data_1dda81489b22f4a3260ab2ecdae2bb26
#
_entry.id   1dda81489b22f4a3260ab2ecdae2bb26
#
_cell.length_a   1.000
_cell.length_b   1.000
_cell.length_c   1.000
_cell.angle_alpha   90.00
_cell.angle_beta   90.00
_cell.angle_gamma   90.00
#
_symmetry.space_group_name_H-M   'P 1'
#
loop_
_entity.id
_entity.type
_entity.pdbx_description
1 polymer ?
#
loop_
_entity_poly.entity_id
_entity_poly.type
_entity_poly.pdbx_seq_one_letter_code
_entity_poly.pdbx_strand_id
1 'polypeptide(L)'
;MQMEEKKPAADPKAMLVSILEIFQAVISAPASFYRQMPTSGGYADPLIFAVVMGVAAGIVRIVISLLEFSFAKFFMLFLAGVIITPILTALFAFVAAAILFVIWQLMGSRQSYEVSFRCAAYALAISPVTAALNFIPYLGIVAGLAWMAYILVCASVEVHGTQPKIAWIVFGAICAILALGSVSMQHTARSFQHRMESMGKGLGDIEKMKPEEAGQAVGKFLKGMQKGMDK
;
A
#
# COMPACT_ATOMS: atom_id res chain seq x y z
N MET A 1 0.52 -45.00 20.08
CA MET A 1 -0.39 -44.53 19.03
C MET A 1 -1.08 -43.32 19.59
N GLN A 2 -0.44 -42.13 19.45
CA GLN A 2 -1.00 -40.89 19.91
C GLN A 2 -2.04 -40.46 18.87
N MET A 3 -3.28 -40.33 19.29
CA MET A 3 -4.34 -39.73 18.46
C MET A 3 -4.00 -38.27 18.27
N GLU A 4 -3.68 -37.90 17.04
CA GLU A 4 -3.54 -36.50 16.58
C GLU A 4 -4.90 -35.82 16.79
N GLU A 5 -4.98 -34.98 17.81
CA GLU A 5 -6.16 -34.19 18.13
C GLU A 5 -6.39 -33.23 16.95
N LYS A 6 -7.30 -33.62 16.06
CA LYS A 6 -7.70 -32.84 14.91
C LYS A 6 -8.28 -31.51 15.40
N LYS A 7 -7.44 -30.45 15.33
CA LYS A 7 -7.84 -29.06 15.65
C LYS A 7 -9.20 -28.80 14.96
N PRO A 8 -10.26 -28.42 15.67
CA PRO A 8 -11.57 -28.21 15.06
C PRO A 8 -11.44 -27.17 13.94
N ALA A 9 -12.09 -27.43 12.80
CA ALA A 9 -12.14 -26.48 11.70
C ALA A 9 -12.61 -25.13 12.22
N ALA A 10 -11.77 -24.10 12.09
CA ALA A 10 -12.07 -22.77 12.57
C ALA A 10 -13.39 -22.30 11.93
N ASP A 11 -14.37 -21.93 12.74
CA ASP A 11 -15.62 -21.36 12.27
C ASP A 11 -15.29 -20.07 11.46
N PRO A 12 -15.66 -20.00 10.17
CA PRO A 12 -15.35 -18.83 9.34
C PRO A 12 -15.87 -17.51 9.93
N LYS A 13 -16.99 -17.56 10.65
CA LYS A 13 -17.56 -16.39 11.33
C LYS A 13 -16.67 -15.94 12.51
N ALA A 14 -16.23 -16.88 13.33
CA ALA A 14 -15.34 -16.59 14.45
C ALA A 14 -14.00 -16.02 13.93
N MET A 15 -13.48 -16.55 12.83
CA MET A 15 -12.27 -16.06 12.19
C MET A 15 -12.42 -14.62 11.68
N LEU A 16 -13.55 -14.29 11.01
CA LEU A 16 -13.81 -12.93 10.55
C LEU A 16 -13.94 -11.94 11.70
N VAL A 17 -14.61 -12.33 12.79
CA VAL A 17 -14.75 -11.50 14.00
C VAL A 17 -13.36 -11.20 14.57
N SER A 18 -12.51 -12.22 14.74
CA SER A 18 -11.16 -12.02 15.26
C SER A 18 -10.29 -11.12 14.36
N ILE A 19 -10.42 -11.21 13.05
CA ILE A 19 -9.71 -10.34 12.10
C ILE A 19 -10.16 -8.87 12.25
N LEU A 20 -11.46 -8.63 12.41
CA LEU A 20 -12.00 -7.28 12.64
C LEU A 20 -11.57 -6.71 13.99
N GLU A 21 -11.54 -7.51 15.03
CA GLU A 21 -11.05 -7.10 16.35
C GLU A 21 -9.55 -6.72 16.28
N ILE A 22 -8.73 -7.53 15.62
CA ILE A 22 -7.31 -7.23 15.40
C ILE A 22 -7.15 -5.93 14.58
N PHE A 23 -7.88 -5.80 13.48
CA PHE A 23 -7.87 -4.58 12.66
C PHE A 23 -8.18 -3.34 13.52
N GLN A 24 -9.26 -3.40 14.29
CA GLN A 24 -9.70 -2.31 15.14
C GLN A 24 -8.66 -1.98 16.23
N ALA A 25 -8.09 -3.00 16.87
CA ALA A 25 -7.07 -2.83 17.89
C ALA A 25 -5.78 -2.20 17.33
N VAL A 26 -5.32 -2.64 16.17
CA VAL A 26 -4.11 -2.08 15.51
C VAL A 26 -4.34 -0.62 15.10
N ILE A 27 -5.51 -0.29 14.57
CA ILE A 27 -5.79 1.07 14.12
C ILE A 27 -6.04 2.02 15.29
N SER A 28 -6.80 1.62 16.32
CA SER A 28 -7.21 2.52 17.40
C SER A 28 -6.21 2.60 18.55
N ALA A 29 -5.52 1.51 18.85
CA ALA A 29 -4.64 1.40 20.01
C ALA A 29 -3.40 0.53 19.73
N PRO A 30 -2.54 0.88 18.74
CA PRO A 30 -1.44 0.03 18.30
C PRO A 30 -0.45 -0.31 19.42
N ALA A 31 -0.13 0.60 20.31
CA ALA A 31 0.77 0.33 21.43
C ALA A 31 0.22 -0.79 22.34
N SER A 32 -1.06 -0.74 22.67
CA SER A 32 -1.71 -1.76 23.49
C SER A 32 -1.76 -3.10 22.77
N PHE A 33 -2.06 -3.10 21.48
CA PHE A 33 -2.07 -4.31 20.65
C PHE A 33 -0.68 -4.98 20.61
N TYR A 34 0.37 -4.25 20.28
CA TYR A 34 1.72 -4.80 20.19
C TYR A 34 2.28 -5.27 21.52
N ARG A 35 1.93 -4.61 22.63
CA ARG A 35 2.30 -5.07 23.98
C ARG A 35 1.73 -6.44 24.31
N GLN A 36 0.57 -6.78 23.77
CA GLN A 36 -0.13 -8.05 24.04
C GLN A 36 0.05 -9.07 22.91
N MET A 37 0.70 -8.68 21.81
CA MET A 37 0.88 -9.53 20.65
C MET A 37 1.72 -10.76 20.99
N PRO A 38 1.26 -11.99 20.67
CA PRO A 38 2.07 -13.19 20.86
C PRO A 38 3.35 -13.13 20.05
N THR A 39 4.49 -13.42 20.65
CA THR A 39 5.80 -13.45 20.02
C THR A 39 6.16 -14.80 19.39
N SER A 40 5.25 -15.78 19.45
CA SER A 40 5.38 -17.10 18.87
C SER A 40 4.03 -17.57 18.32
N GLY A 41 4.01 -18.65 17.52
CA GLY A 41 2.79 -19.23 16.94
C GLY A 41 2.82 -19.29 15.41
N GLY A 42 3.99 -19.08 14.81
CA GLY A 42 4.23 -19.24 13.37
C GLY A 42 3.72 -18.07 12.53
N TYR A 43 3.73 -18.29 11.23
CA TYR A 43 3.46 -17.26 10.21
C TYR A 43 2.00 -17.26 9.73
N ALA A 44 1.24 -18.32 9.96
CA ALA A 44 -0.06 -18.52 9.32
C ALA A 44 -1.08 -17.45 9.68
N ASP A 45 -1.33 -17.21 10.97
CA ASP A 45 -2.34 -16.25 11.41
C ASP A 45 -2.03 -14.80 10.97
N PRO A 46 -0.79 -14.28 11.15
CA PRO A 46 -0.47 -12.94 10.66
C PRO A 46 -0.47 -12.86 9.12
N LEU A 47 -0.11 -13.94 8.42
CA LEU A 47 -0.18 -13.96 6.96
C LEU A 47 -1.63 -13.90 6.46
N ILE A 48 -2.53 -14.69 7.04
CA ILE A 48 -3.96 -14.65 6.72
C ILE A 48 -4.51 -13.24 6.95
N PHE A 49 -4.18 -12.64 8.10
CA PHE A 49 -4.57 -11.26 8.39
C PHE A 49 -4.07 -10.28 7.32
N ALA A 50 -2.78 -10.34 6.97
CA ALA A 50 -2.18 -9.47 5.94
C ALA A 50 -2.89 -9.62 4.58
N VAL A 51 -3.16 -10.86 4.16
CA VAL A 51 -3.87 -11.16 2.91
C VAL A 51 -5.30 -10.60 2.93
N VAL A 52 -6.03 -10.81 4.03
CA VAL A 52 -7.39 -10.26 4.18
C VAL A 52 -7.37 -8.73 4.13
N MET A 53 -6.41 -8.07 4.76
CA MET A 53 -6.26 -6.61 4.68
C MET A 53 -5.92 -6.14 3.25
N GLY A 54 -5.09 -6.89 2.52
CA GLY A 54 -4.81 -6.65 1.11
C GLY A 54 -6.07 -6.75 0.23
N VAL A 55 -6.87 -7.82 0.42
CA VAL A 55 -8.16 -7.99 -0.27
C VAL A 55 -9.12 -6.85 0.07
N ALA A 56 -9.25 -6.51 1.35
CA ALA A 56 -10.11 -5.41 1.80
C ALA A 56 -9.69 -4.07 1.14
N ALA A 57 -8.40 -3.78 1.08
CA ALA A 57 -7.89 -2.60 0.37
C ALA A 57 -8.20 -2.65 -1.14
N GLY A 58 -8.11 -3.83 -1.76
CA GLY A 58 -8.50 -4.06 -3.14
C GLY A 58 -9.98 -3.77 -3.38
N ILE A 59 -10.87 -4.28 -2.53
CA ILE A 59 -12.31 -4.03 -2.58
C ILE A 59 -12.61 -2.52 -2.47
N VAL A 60 -11.99 -1.83 -1.52
CA VAL A 60 -12.15 -0.38 -1.35
C VAL A 60 -11.78 0.36 -2.65
N ARG A 61 -10.66 0.00 -3.30
CA ARG A 61 -10.24 0.59 -4.58
C ARG A 61 -11.25 0.32 -5.70
N ILE A 62 -11.81 -0.89 -5.76
CA ILE A 62 -12.85 -1.25 -6.73
C ILE A 62 -14.08 -0.37 -6.53
N VAL A 63 -14.57 -0.25 -5.29
CA VAL A 63 -15.73 0.61 -4.96
C VAL A 63 -15.48 2.06 -5.38
N ILE A 64 -14.29 2.60 -5.09
CA ILE A 64 -13.93 3.95 -5.51
C ILE A 64 -13.90 4.08 -7.03
N SER A 65 -13.38 3.07 -7.77
CA SER A 65 -13.34 3.10 -9.23
C SER A 65 -14.72 3.12 -9.89
N LEU A 66 -15.74 2.57 -9.23
CA LEU A 66 -17.12 2.67 -9.70
C LEU A 66 -17.65 4.11 -9.63
N LEU A 67 -17.22 4.88 -8.65
CA LEU A 67 -17.58 6.30 -8.55
C LEU A 67 -16.93 7.16 -9.66
N GLU A 68 -15.86 6.67 -10.26
CA GLU A 68 -15.18 7.31 -11.40
C GLU A 68 -15.80 6.96 -12.77
N PHE A 69 -16.88 6.17 -12.82
CA PHE A 69 -17.61 5.74 -14.04
C PHE A 69 -16.73 5.13 -15.14
N SER A 70 -15.66 4.41 -14.80
CA SER A 70 -14.77 3.78 -15.77
C SER A 70 -14.89 2.26 -15.76
N PHE A 71 -15.69 1.72 -16.70
CA PHE A 71 -15.95 0.26 -16.80
C PHE A 71 -14.66 -0.53 -17.12
N ALA A 72 -13.77 0.01 -17.95
CA ALA A 72 -12.50 -0.63 -18.28
C ALA A 72 -11.56 -0.67 -17.07
N LYS A 73 -11.50 0.42 -16.27
CA LYS A 73 -10.80 0.45 -15.00
C LYS A 73 -11.35 -0.57 -13.99
N PHE A 74 -12.68 -0.68 -13.91
CA PHE A 74 -13.34 -1.63 -13.02
C PHE A 74 -12.89 -3.07 -13.29
N PHE A 75 -12.94 -3.51 -14.55
CA PHE A 75 -12.57 -4.88 -14.93
C PHE A 75 -11.08 -5.17 -14.64
N MET A 76 -10.19 -4.24 -14.98
CA MET A 76 -8.76 -4.36 -14.68
C MET A 76 -8.50 -4.41 -13.16
N LEU A 77 -9.15 -3.53 -12.38
CA LEU A 77 -8.99 -3.50 -10.93
C LEU A 77 -9.59 -4.72 -10.24
N PHE A 78 -10.69 -5.26 -10.77
CA PHE A 78 -11.29 -6.50 -10.26
C PHE A 78 -10.32 -7.67 -10.42
N LEU A 79 -9.77 -7.87 -11.61
CA LEU A 79 -8.81 -8.95 -11.87
C LEU A 79 -7.54 -8.79 -11.03
N ALA A 80 -6.99 -7.58 -11.01
CA ALA A 80 -5.80 -7.26 -10.21
C ALA A 80 -6.10 -7.36 -8.71
N GLY A 81 -7.22 -6.83 -8.24
CA GLY A 81 -7.58 -6.77 -6.82
C GLY A 81 -7.84 -8.14 -6.21
N VAL A 82 -8.56 -9.01 -6.92
CA VAL A 82 -9.00 -10.31 -6.38
C VAL A 82 -7.92 -11.40 -6.51
N ILE A 83 -7.11 -11.39 -7.57
CA ILE A 83 -6.16 -12.46 -7.86
C ILE A 83 -4.73 -12.03 -7.54
N ILE A 84 -4.29 -10.90 -8.09
CA ILE A 84 -2.89 -10.47 -8.00
C ILE A 84 -2.58 -9.87 -6.64
N THR A 85 -3.45 -9.03 -6.10
CA THR A 85 -3.21 -8.34 -4.83
C THR A 85 -2.96 -9.28 -3.65
N PRO A 86 -3.72 -10.36 -3.41
CA PRO A 86 -3.43 -11.29 -2.32
C PRO A 86 -2.04 -11.93 -2.42
N ILE A 87 -1.65 -12.35 -3.63
CA ILE A 87 -0.35 -13.00 -3.88
C ILE A 87 0.77 -12.00 -3.62
N LEU A 88 0.65 -10.80 -4.18
CA LEU A 88 1.65 -9.74 -3.97
C LEU A 88 1.70 -9.30 -2.50
N THR A 89 0.56 -9.18 -1.82
CA THR A 89 0.53 -8.82 -0.40
C THR A 89 1.27 -9.86 0.44
N ALA A 90 1.05 -11.16 0.18
CA ALA A 90 1.77 -12.21 0.87
C ALA A 90 3.28 -12.13 0.62
N LEU A 91 3.70 -11.99 -0.64
CA LEU A 91 5.11 -11.87 -1.00
C LEU A 91 5.75 -10.63 -0.37
N PHE A 92 5.12 -9.48 -0.52
CA PHE A 92 5.63 -8.22 0.03
C PHE A 92 5.62 -8.20 1.55
N ALA A 93 4.71 -8.89 2.24
CA ALA A 93 4.73 -9.01 3.68
C ALA A 93 6.02 -9.68 4.18
N PHE A 94 6.49 -10.75 3.50
CA PHE A 94 7.76 -11.38 3.83
C PHE A 94 8.95 -10.47 3.53
N VAL A 95 8.96 -9.80 2.38
CA VAL A 95 10.04 -8.86 2.02
C VAL A 95 10.09 -7.67 2.99
N ALA A 96 8.96 -7.07 3.29
CA ALA A 96 8.87 -5.97 4.24
C ALA A 96 9.32 -6.40 5.64
N ALA A 97 8.90 -7.60 6.09
CA ALA A 97 9.36 -8.16 7.35
C ALA A 97 10.87 -8.38 7.39
N ALA A 98 11.49 -8.80 6.28
CA ALA A 98 12.95 -8.97 6.20
C ALA A 98 13.67 -7.62 6.32
N ILE A 99 13.18 -6.59 5.64
CA ILE A 99 13.74 -5.24 5.73
C ILE A 99 13.58 -4.69 7.16
N LEU A 100 12.38 -4.80 7.74
CA LEU A 100 12.11 -4.35 9.10
C LEU A 100 12.92 -5.13 10.14
N PHE A 101 13.08 -6.44 9.95
CA PHE A 101 13.94 -7.26 10.80
C PHE A 101 15.37 -6.72 10.84
N VAL A 102 15.96 -6.42 9.67
CA VAL A 102 17.32 -5.83 9.62
C VAL A 102 17.37 -4.47 10.32
N ILE A 103 16.37 -3.61 10.08
CA ILE A 103 16.29 -2.30 10.74
C ILE A 103 16.22 -2.47 12.26
N TRP A 104 15.35 -3.35 12.78
CA TRP A 104 15.24 -3.59 14.22
C TRP A 104 16.49 -4.22 14.80
N GLN A 105 17.19 -5.12 14.08
CA GLN A 105 18.47 -5.67 14.52
C GLN A 105 19.54 -4.56 14.65
N LEU A 106 19.60 -3.64 13.68
CA LEU A 106 20.49 -2.47 13.73
C LEU A 106 20.14 -1.52 14.88
N MET A 107 18.88 -1.46 15.27
CA MET A 107 18.40 -0.70 16.44
C MET A 107 18.66 -1.42 17.79
N GLY A 108 19.26 -2.62 17.76
CA GLY A 108 19.60 -3.40 18.95
C GLY A 108 18.55 -4.41 19.40
N SER A 109 17.54 -4.69 18.61
CA SER A 109 16.56 -5.74 18.89
C SER A 109 17.21 -7.12 18.84
N ARG A 110 16.73 -8.02 19.71
CA ARG A 110 17.12 -9.45 19.73
C ARG A 110 15.97 -10.38 19.35
N GLN A 111 14.88 -9.82 18.84
CA GLN A 111 13.72 -10.60 18.45
C GLN A 111 14.00 -11.39 17.16
N SER A 112 13.26 -12.51 16.98
CA SER A 112 13.37 -13.36 15.80
C SER A 112 12.73 -12.71 14.55
N TYR A 113 13.05 -13.26 13.38
CA TYR A 113 12.39 -12.91 12.14
C TYR A 113 10.86 -13.14 12.19
N GLU A 114 10.42 -14.21 12.87
CA GLU A 114 8.99 -14.50 13.06
C GLU A 114 8.26 -13.34 13.75
N VAL A 115 8.85 -12.80 14.81
CA VAL A 115 8.28 -11.64 15.53
C VAL A 115 8.20 -10.41 14.61
N SER A 116 9.26 -10.15 13.87
CA SER A 116 9.29 -9.05 12.89
C SER A 116 8.25 -9.22 11.80
N PHE A 117 8.06 -10.46 11.30
CA PHE A 117 7.01 -10.76 10.34
C PHE A 117 5.62 -10.49 10.91
N ARG A 118 5.35 -10.91 12.15
CA ARG A 118 4.07 -10.65 12.82
C ARG A 118 3.82 -9.15 12.94
N CYS A 119 4.82 -8.38 13.36
CA CYS A 119 4.72 -6.92 13.43
C CYS A 119 4.40 -6.30 12.05
N ALA A 120 5.12 -6.71 11.00
CA ALA A 120 4.92 -6.22 9.65
C ALA A 120 3.54 -6.58 9.08
N ALA A 121 3.11 -7.83 9.28
CA ALA A 121 1.82 -8.33 8.80
C ALA A 121 0.63 -7.60 9.45
N TYR A 122 0.67 -7.41 10.77
CA TYR A 122 -0.38 -6.67 11.46
C TYR A 122 -0.37 -5.17 11.15
N ALA A 123 0.78 -4.58 10.84
CA ALA A 123 0.85 -3.19 10.38
C ALA A 123 0.08 -2.95 9.08
N LEU A 124 -0.15 -3.99 8.26
CA LEU A 124 -0.98 -3.91 7.05
C LEU A 124 -2.46 -3.62 7.33
N ALA A 125 -2.90 -3.61 8.59
CA ALA A 125 -4.22 -3.12 8.98
C ALA A 125 -4.52 -1.72 8.41
N ILE A 126 -3.49 -0.87 8.21
CA ILE A 126 -3.68 0.47 7.65
C ILE A 126 -4.08 0.45 6.16
N SER A 127 -3.88 -0.66 5.43
CA SER A 127 -4.05 -0.72 3.98
C SER A 127 -5.46 -0.35 3.48
N PRO A 128 -6.57 -0.86 4.05
CA PRO A 128 -7.92 -0.47 3.64
C PRO A 128 -8.21 1.01 3.93
N VAL A 129 -7.70 1.53 5.05
CA VAL A 129 -7.86 2.93 5.44
C VAL A 129 -7.12 3.84 4.45
N THR A 130 -5.87 3.51 4.14
CA THR A 130 -5.07 4.25 3.16
C THR A 130 -5.72 4.17 1.76
N ALA A 131 -6.26 3.01 1.38
CA ALA A 131 -6.96 2.86 0.11
C ALA A 131 -8.18 3.80 0.02
N ALA A 132 -8.94 3.95 1.11
CA ALA A 132 -10.07 4.87 1.17
C ALA A 132 -9.63 6.34 1.13
N LEU A 133 -8.60 6.70 1.89
CA LEU A 133 -8.07 8.06 1.92
C LEU A 133 -7.43 8.49 0.60
N ASN A 134 -6.94 7.56 -0.21
CA ASN A 134 -6.34 7.85 -1.52
C ASN A 134 -7.33 8.42 -2.56
N PHE A 135 -8.63 8.44 -2.25
CA PHE A 135 -9.61 9.22 -3.01
C PHE A 135 -9.26 10.72 -3.00
N ILE A 136 -8.67 11.20 -1.91
CA ILE A 136 -8.19 12.59 -1.81
C ILE A 136 -6.71 12.61 -2.20
N PRO A 137 -6.35 13.28 -3.32
CA PRO A 137 -4.98 13.34 -3.80
C PRO A 137 -4.00 13.82 -2.74
N TYR A 138 -2.84 13.17 -2.66
CA TYR A 138 -1.75 13.42 -1.70
C TYR A 138 -2.09 13.12 -0.24
N LEU A 139 -3.30 13.40 0.23
CA LEU A 139 -3.71 13.23 1.63
C LEU A 139 -3.61 11.77 2.07
N GLY A 140 -4.15 10.86 1.27
CA GLY A 140 -4.17 9.43 1.62
C GLY A 140 -2.77 8.85 1.79
N ILE A 141 -1.83 9.22 0.92
CA ILE A 141 -0.44 8.75 1.02
C ILE A 141 0.24 9.32 2.25
N VAL A 142 0.17 10.63 2.45
CA VAL A 142 0.86 11.29 3.57
C VAL A 142 0.28 10.83 4.91
N ALA A 143 -1.05 10.82 5.04
CA ALA A 143 -1.72 10.37 6.26
C ALA A 143 -1.48 8.87 6.51
N GLY A 144 -1.53 8.03 5.46
CA GLY A 144 -1.27 6.60 5.56
C GLY A 144 0.17 6.29 5.99
N LEU A 145 1.16 6.98 5.42
CA LEU A 145 2.57 6.82 5.82
C LEU A 145 2.84 7.35 7.23
N ALA A 146 2.23 8.46 7.61
CA ALA A 146 2.36 8.99 8.97
C ALA A 146 1.79 8.01 10.01
N TRP A 147 0.61 7.42 9.72
CA TRP A 147 0.02 6.41 10.60
C TRP A 147 0.81 5.10 10.60
N MET A 148 1.33 4.68 9.45
CA MET A 148 2.24 3.53 9.35
C MET A 148 3.50 3.75 10.20
N ALA A 149 4.11 4.94 10.15
CA ALA A 149 5.25 5.29 10.99
C ALA A 149 4.90 5.13 12.48
N TYR A 150 3.74 5.64 12.91
CA TYR A 150 3.26 5.50 14.27
C TYR A 150 3.07 4.03 14.70
N ILE A 151 2.44 3.21 13.84
CA ILE A 151 2.29 1.76 14.08
C ILE A 151 3.65 1.07 14.24
N LEU A 152 4.61 1.37 13.35
CA LEU A 152 5.95 0.78 13.40
C LEU A 152 6.75 1.26 14.61
N VAL A 153 6.57 2.51 15.05
CA VAL A 153 7.16 3.00 16.30
C VAL A 153 6.58 2.25 17.50
N CYS A 154 5.26 2.04 17.56
CA CYS A 154 4.64 1.25 18.62
C CYS A 154 5.20 -0.19 18.64
N ALA A 155 5.29 -0.85 17.49
CA ALA A 155 5.89 -2.19 17.37
C ALA A 155 7.35 -2.20 17.85
N SER A 156 8.12 -1.17 17.49
CA SER A 156 9.53 -1.03 17.88
C SER A 156 9.71 -0.93 19.38
N VAL A 157 8.88 -0.13 20.04
CA VAL A 157 8.97 0.10 21.48
C VAL A 157 8.44 -1.10 22.25
N GLU A 158 7.23 -1.57 21.91
CA GLU A 158 6.51 -2.54 22.73
C GLU A 158 6.99 -3.98 22.51
N VAL A 159 7.44 -4.33 21.29
CA VAL A 159 7.87 -5.70 20.94
C VAL A 159 9.38 -5.82 20.90
N HIS A 160 10.04 -4.85 20.26
CA HIS A 160 11.50 -4.91 20.05
C HIS A 160 12.29 -4.22 21.17
N GLY A 161 11.62 -3.56 22.13
CA GLY A 161 12.27 -2.92 23.29
C GLY A 161 13.19 -1.74 22.92
N THR A 162 12.97 -1.14 21.76
CA THR A 162 13.80 -0.01 21.31
C THR A 162 13.40 1.29 22.01
N GLN A 163 14.37 2.22 22.13
CA GLN A 163 14.04 3.52 22.69
C GLN A 163 13.07 4.29 21.81
N PRO A 164 11.99 4.89 22.36
CA PRO A 164 10.99 5.62 21.57
C PRO A 164 11.59 6.70 20.68
N LYS A 165 12.59 7.43 21.19
CA LYS A 165 13.28 8.50 20.43
C LYS A 165 13.95 7.95 19.16
N ILE A 166 14.64 6.81 19.27
CA ILE A 166 15.33 6.17 18.14
C ILE A 166 14.31 5.66 17.14
N ALA A 167 13.24 5.01 17.61
CA ALA A 167 12.18 4.51 16.78
C ALA A 167 11.51 5.63 15.96
N TRP A 168 11.21 6.76 16.57
CA TRP A 168 10.65 7.93 15.87
C TRP A 168 11.61 8.52 14.83
N ILE A 169 12.90 8.63 15.16
CA ILE A 169 13.90 9.14 14.21
C ILE A 169 14.00 8.21 13.00
N VAL A 170 14.11 6.90 13.21
CA VAL A 170 14.31 5.92 12.11
C VAL A 170 13.06 5.81 11.26
N PHE A 171 11.91 5.46 11.85
CA PHE A 171 10.69 5.23 11.08
C PHE A 171 10.05 6.52 10.59
N GLY A 172 10.17 7.61 11.35
CA GLY A 172 9.75 8.94 10.91
C GLY A 172 10.54 9.42 9.69
N ALA A 173 11.88 9.27 9.71
CA ALA A 173 12.72 9.63 8.57
C ALA A 173 12.42 8.76 7.34
N ILE A 174 12.30 7.45 7.50
CA ILE A 174 11.97 6.53 6.40
C ILE A 174 10.61 6.93 5.79
N CYS A 175 9.58 7.10 6.61
CA CYS A 175 8.26 7.46 6.11
C CYS A 175 8.21 8.88 5.50
N ALA A 176 8.99 9.83 6.01
CA ALA A 176 9.13 11.16 5.41
C ALA A 176 9.76 11.08 4.01
N ILE A 177 10.83 10.30 3.84
CA ILE A 177 11.47 10.08 2.53
C ILE A 177 10.50 9.40 1.57
N LEU A 178 9.77 8.38 2.02
CA LEU A 178 8.77 7.69 1.21
C LEU A 178 7.60 8.62 0.84
N ALA A 179 7.16 9.49 1.74
CA ALA A 179 6.11 10.46 1.49
C ALA A 179 6.54 11.47 0.41
N LEU A 180 7.74 12.04 0.55
CA LEU A 180 8.31 12.98 -0.45
C LEU A 180 8.44 12.30 -1.82
N GLY A 181 8.99 11.09 -1.87
CA GLY A 181 9.10 10.31 -3.10
C GLY A 181 7.74 10.00 -3.74
N SER A 182 6.77 9.59 -2.93
CA SER A 182 5.41 9.28 -3.40
C SER A 182 4.67 10.50 -3.94
N VAL A 183 4.80 11.64 -3.27
CA VAL A 183 4.21 12.92 -3.72
C VAL A 183 4.86 13.36 -5.04
N SER A 184 6.18 13.28 -5.15
CA SER A 184 6.92 13.60 -6.38
C SER A 184 6.50 12.69 -7.54
N MET A 185 6.37 11.39 -7.29
CA MET A 185 5.93 10.42 -8.29
C MET A 185 4.50 10.67 -8.76
N GLN A 186 3.57 10.99 -7.84
CA GLN A 186 2.20 11.36 -8.21
C GLN A 186 2.15 12.63 -9.05
N HIS A 187 2.94 13.64 -8.70
CA HIS A 187 3.01 14.88 -9.47
C HIS A 187 3.51 14.62 -10.90
N THR A 188 4.58 13.82 -11.04
CA THR A 188 5.13 13.44 -12.34
C THR A 188 4.13 12.61 -13.16
N ALA A 189 3.47 11.63 -12.55
CA ALA A 189 2.46 10.80 -13.24
C ALA A 189 1.28 11.63 -13.76
N ARG A 190 0.79 12.61 -12.98
CA ARG A 190 -0.28 13.52 -13.41
C ARG A 190 0.16 14.44 -14.54
N SER A 191 1.34 15.03 -14.44
CA SER A 191 1.87 15.88 -15.51
C SER A 191 2.06 15.10 -16.82
N PHE A 192 2.48 13.83 -16.74
CA PHE A 192 2.56 12.93 -17.88
C PHE A 192 1.18 12.62 -18.47
N GLN A 193 0.19 12.30 -17.63
CA GLN A 193 -1.19 12.06 -18.05
C GLN A 193 -1.79 13.27 -18.77
N HIS A 194 -1.62 14.49 -18.23
CA HIS A 194 -2.07 15.71 -18.88
C HIS A 194 -1.40 15.97 -20.23
N ARG A 195 -0.09 15.66 -20.34
CA ARG A 195 0.62 15.74 -21.63
C ARG A 195 0.09 14.74 -22.64
N MET A 196 -0.13 13.49 -22.25
CA MET A 196 -0.68 12.46 -23.12
C MET A 196 -2.11 12.80 -23.58
N GLU A 197 -2.95 13.32 -22.69
CA GLU A 197 -4.30 13.76 -23.02
C GLU A 197 -4.29 14.96 -23.99
N SER A 198 -3.43 15.94 -23.76
CA SER A 198 -3.29 17.08 -24.67
C SER A 198 -2.76 16.67 -26.05
N MET A 199 -1.83 15.70 -26.09
CA MET A 199 -1.36 15.10 -27.35
C MET A 199 -2.48 14.36 -28.08
N GLY A 200 -3.26 13.54 -27.34
CA GLY A 200 -4.39 12.80 -27.91
C GLY A 200 -5.47 13.73 -28.49
N LYS A 201 -5.80 14.82 -27.78
CA LYS A 201 -6.71 15.86 -28.28
C LYS A 201 -6.16 16.55 -29.53
N GLY A 202 -4.89 16.94 -29.49
CA GLY A 202 -4.24 17.56 -30.67
C GLY A 202 -4.23 16.66 -31.90
N LEU A 203 -4.01 15.35 -31.76
CA LEU A 203 -4.09 14.37 -32.85
C LEU A 203 -5.52 14.19 -33.36
N GLY A 204 -6.50 14.12 -32.46
CA GLY A 204 -7.93 14.02 -32.83
C GLY A 204 -8.46 15.28 -33.55
N ASP A 205 -7.94 16.44 -33.19
CA ASP A 205 -8.27 17.69 -33.90
C ASP A 205 -7.66 17.73 -35.31
N ILE A 206 -6.42 17.24 -35.48
CA ILE A 206 -5.76 17.12 -36.77
C ILE A 206 -6.51 16.14 -37.69
N GLU A 207 -7.03 15.05 -37.18
CA GLU A 207 -7.80 14.06 -37.96
C GLU A 207 -9.10 14.66 -38.55
N LYS A 208 -9.67 15.67 -37.89
CA LYS A 208 -10.91 16.36 -38.34
C LYS A 208 -10.65 17.53 -39.29
N MET A 209 -9.39 17.93 -39.49
CA MET A 209 -9.01 19.04 -40.36
C MET A 209 -8.97 18.62 -41.85
N LYS A 210 -9.10 19.60 -42.74
CA LYS A 210 -8.87 19.37 -44.17
C LYS A 210 -7.38 19.01 -44.42
N PRO A 211 -7.08 18.19 -45.46
CA PRO A 211 -5.72 17.68 -45.69
C PRO A 211 -4.61 18.75 -45.72
N GLU A 212 -4.92 19.94 -46.28
CA GLU A 212 -3.98 21.05 -46.36
C GLU A 212 -3.66 21.69 -45.01
N GLU A 213 -4.70 21.83 -44.14
CA GLU A 213 -4.57 22.38 -42.79
C GLU A 213 -3.90 21.37 -41.85
N ALA A 214 -4.21 20.07 -42.01
CA ALA A 214 -3.64 18.99 -41.23
C ALA A 214 -2.11 18.91 -41.41
N GLY A 215 -1.60 19.08 -42.62
CA GLY A 215 -0.16 19.09 -42.91
C GLY A 215 0.59 20.20 -42.15
N GLN A 216 0.03 21.42 -42.10
CA GLN A 216 0.60 22.53 -41.34
C GLN A 216 0.51 22.31 -39.82
N ALA A 217 -0.57 21.75 -39.36
CA ALA A 217 -0.78 21.45 -37.92
C ALA A 217 0.21 20.38 -37.45
N VAL A 218 0.43 19.29 -38.23
CA VAL A 218 1.42 18.25 -37.93
C VAL A 218 2.83 18.85 -37.88
N GLY A 219 3.21 19.74 -38.83
CA GLY A 219 4.49 20.40 -38.83
C GLY A 219 4.73 21.25 -37.56
N LYS A 220 3.72 22.02 -37.12
CA LYS A 220 3.78 22.77 -35.86
C LYS A 220 3.88 21.87 -34.63
N PHE A 221 3.15 20.77 -34.63
CA PHE A 221 3.14 19.79 -33.52
C PHE A 221 4.53 19.13 -33.40
N LEU A 222 5.14 18.68 -34.50
CA LEU A 222 6.46 18.07 -34.47
C LEU A 222 7.56 19.04 -34.03
N LYS A 223 7.50 20.32 -34.48
CA LYS A 223 8.41 21.37 -33.97
C LYS A 223 8.23 21.63 -32.48
N GLY A 224 7.00 21.59 -31.98
CA GLY A 224 6.70 21.73 -30.55
C GLY A 224 7.28 20.60 -29.71
N MET A 225 7.17 19.36 -30.20
CA MET A 225 7.76 18.18 -29.55
C MET A 225 9.29 18.26 -29.52
N GLN A 226 9.93 18.61 -30.61
CA GLN A 226 11.39 18.72 -30.70
C GLN A 226 11.94 19.77 -29.71
N LYS A 227 11.26 20.93 -29.58
CA LYS A 227 11.65 21.98 -28.64
C LYS A 227 11.41 21.58 -27.15
N GLY A 228 10.55 20.58 -26.91
CA GLY A 228 10.31 20.03 -25.57
C GLY A 228 11.30 18.94 -25.15
N MET A 229 11.99 18.32 -26.09
CA MET A 229 13.04 17.33 -25.84
C MET A 229 14.42 17.96 -25.62
N ASP A 230 14.64 19.19 -26.11
CA ASP A 230 15.90 19.94 -25.98
C ASP A 230 16.00 20.75 -24.65
N LYS A 231 15.04 20.55 -23.74
CA LYS A 231 15.03 21.14 -22.39
C LYS A 231 15.09 20.08 -21.28
#